data_8048abc523f313cef50c8096f1a91dcf
#
_entry.id   8048abc523f313cef50c8096f1a91dcf
#
_cell.length_a   1.000
_cell.length_b   1.000
_cell.length_c   1.000
_cell.angle_alpha   90.00
_cell.angle_beta   90.00
_cell.angle_gamma   90.00
#
_symmetry.space_group_name_H-M   'P 1'
#
loop_
_entity.id
_entity.type
_entity.pdbx_description
1 polymer ?
#
loop_
_entity_poly.entity_id
_entity_poly.type
_entity_poly.pdbx_seq_one_letter_code
_entity_poly.pdbx_strand_id
1 'polypeptide(L)'
;DNLKKINDGLGHHVGDQALYTAALCIRTVFAPVGRCYRFGGDEFVVVITGDAAERIPALLTRFAREVEARWHALPEDTGVSYGWACGSCPPERPLTEEKFARLLEEADQSLYRMKQLKKAGEAEQAEG
;
A
#
# COMPACT_ATOMS: atom_id res chain seq x y z
N ASP A 1 5.52 -3.92 -4.88
CA ASP A 1 5.10 -4.79 -6.00
C ASP A 1 6.31 -5.48 -6.61
N ASN A 2 6.15 -6.75 -6.93
CA ASN A 2 7.17 -7.53 -7.65
C ASN A 2 8.51 -7.66 -6.94
N LEU A 3 8.51 -7.65 -5.60
CA LEU A 3 9.75 -7.74 -4.81
C LEU A 3 10.58 -8.98 -5.17
N LYS A 4 9.94 -10.14 -5.34
CA LYS A 4 10.63 -11.36 -5.73
C LYS A 4 11.30 -11.21 -7.09
N LYS A 5 10.61 -10.60 -8.06
CA LYS A 5 11.15 -10.33 -9.39
C LYS A 5 12.33 -9.37 -9.33
N ILE A 6 12.25 -8.34 -8.49
CA ILE A 6 13.35 -7.39 -8.26
C ILE A 6 14.57 -8.12 -7.68
N ASN A 7 14.36 -8.92 -6.62
CA ASN A 7 15.44 -9.65 -5.97
C ASN A 7 16.10 -10.66 -6.91
N ASP A 8 15.30 -11.38 -7.71
CA ASP A 8 15.80 -12.38 -8.64
C ASP A 8 16.54 -11.76 -9.83
N GLY A 9 16.08 -10.61 -10.33
CA GLY A 9 16.66 -9.96 -11.51
C GLY A 9 17.72 -8.92 -11.21
N LEU A 10 17.56 -8.12 -10.15
CA LEU A 10 18.41 -6.96 -9.84
C LEU A 10 19.17 -7.12 -8.51
N GLY A 11 18.89 -8.19 -7.77
CA GLY A 11 19.53 -8.49 -6.49
C GLY A 11 18.79 -7.92 -5.29
N HIS A 12 19.16 -8.44 -4.11
CA HIS A 12 18.52 -8.07 -2.85
C HIS A 12 18.75 -6.60 -2.46
N HIS A 13 19.85 -6.01 -2.91
CA HIS A 13 20.13 -4.60 -2.60
C HIS A 13 19.05 -3.66 -3.17
N VAL A 14 18.64 -3.90 -4.42
CA VAL A 14 17.58 -3.09 -5.06
C VAL A 14 16.23 -3.39 -4.40
N GLY A 15 15.96 -4.65 -4.06
CA GLY A 15 14.76 -5.03 -3.32
C GLY A 15 14.69 -4.35 -1.96
N ASP A 16 15.79 -4.28 -1.23
CA ASP A 16 15.88 -3.60 0.06
C ASP A 16 15.63 -2.09 -0.08
N GLN A 17 16.17 -1.48 -1.12
CA GLN A 17 15.92 -0.07 -1.42
C GLN A 17 14.44 0.20 -1.71
N ALA A 18 13.80 -0.69 -2.47
CA ALA A 18 12.38 -0.58 -2.76
C ALA A 18 11.53 -0.67 -1.49
N LEU A 19 11.84 -1.64 -0.62
CA LEU A 19 11.15 -1.79 0.67
C LEU A 19 11.37 -0.58 1.57
N TYR A 20 12.59 -0.09 1.66
CA TYR A 20 12.91 1.10 2.46
C TYR A 20 12.16 2.32 1.96
N THR A 21 12.14 2.52 0.65
CA THR A 21 11.45 3.67 0.03
C THR A 21 9.94 3.60 0.27
N ALA A 22 9.34 2.41 0.13
CA ALA A 22 7.92 2.21 0.43
C ALA A 22 7.62 2.51 1.90
N ALA A 23 8.43 2.00 2.81
CA ALA A 23 8.26 2.24 4.25
C ALA A 23 8.37 3.72 4.59
N LEU A 24 9.29 4.42 3.96
CA LEU A 24 9.48 5.87 4.17
C LEU A 24 8.27 6.67 3.69
N CYS A 25 7.71 6.32 2.52
CA CYS A 25 6.49 6.95 2.01
C CYS A 25 5.31 6.72 2.95
N ILE A 26 5.16 5.49 3.43
CA ILE A 26 4.09 5.12 4.37
C ILE A 26 4.21 5.92 5.66
N ARG A 27 5.41 5.97 6.24
CA ARG A 27 5.66 6.73 7.48
C ARG A 27 5.38 8.22 7.30
N THR A 28 5.85 8.78 6.20
CA THR A 28 5.71 10.22 5.95
C THR A 28 4.24 10.64 5.90
N VAL A 29 3.39 9.84 5.25
CA VAL A 29 1.99 10.19 5.05
C VAL A 29 1.12 9.72 6.21
N PHE A 30 1.31 8.52 6.72
CA PHE A 30 0.35 7.87 7.61
C PHE A 30 0.75 7.85 9.10
N ALA A 31 2.04 7.94 9.43
CA ALA A 31 2.44 7.90 10.84
C ALA A 31 1.76 8.98 11.71
N PRO A 32 1.55 10.22 11.20
CA PRO A 32 0.86 11.23 12.00
C PRO A 32 -0.61 10.93 12.28
N VAL A 33 -1.26 10.07 11.49
CA VAL A 33 -2.71 9.82 11.57
C VAL A 33 -3.07 8.39 11.89
N GLY A 34 -2.11 7.47 11.90
CA GLY A 34 -2.38 6.05 12.12
C GLY A 34 -1.17 5.28 12.58
N ARG A 35 -1.33 3.96 12.66
CA ARG A 35 -0.25 3.05 13.03
C ARG A 35 0.13 2.21 11.82
N CYS A 36 1.43 2.08 11.59
CA CYS A 36 1.98 1.38 10.44
C CYS A 36 2.62 0.07 10.89
N TYR A 37 2.31 -1.00 10.18
CA TYR A 37 2.81 -2.35 10.47
C TYR A 37 3.36 -2.99 9.21
N ARG A 38 4.38 -3.81 9.37
CA ARG A 38 4.87 -4.68 8.29
C ARG A 38 4.40 -6.10 8.59
N PHE A 39 3.56 -6.66 7.71
CA PHE A 39 2.97 -8.00 7.91
C PHE A 39 3.78 -9.09 7.24
N GLY A 40 4.41 -8.83 6.13
CA GLY A 40 5.19 -9.82 5.41
C GLY A 40 6.37 -9.16 4.71
N GLY A 41 7.03 -9.87 3.82
CA GLY A 41 8.21 -9.38 3.11
C GLY A 41 7.98 -8.04 2.43
N ASP A 42 6.89 -7.94 1.67
CA ASP A 42 6.52 -6.76 0.90
C ASP A 42 5.12 -6.23 1.25
N GLU A 43 4.55 -6.68 2.35
CA GLU A 43 3.20 -6.26 2.78
C GLU A 43 3.25 -5.34 3.99
N PHE A 44 2.58 -4.20 3.89
CA PHE A 44 2.42 -3.22 4.94
C PHE A 44 0.93 -2.98 5.19
N VAL A 45 0.57 -2.75 6.43
CA VAL A 45 -0.78 -2.42 6.83
C VAL A 45 -0.74 -1.13 7.65
N VAL A 46 -1.65 -0.23 7.34
CA VAL A 46 -1.84 1.00 8.11
C VAL A 46 -3.25 1.00 8.68
N VAL A 47 -3.36 1.22 9.98
CA VAL A 47 -4.64 1.32 10.67
C VAL A 47 -4.86 2.78 11.06
N ILE A 48 -5.94 3.36 10.55
CA ILE A 48 -6.33 4.75 10.81
C ILE A 48 -7.66 4.73 11.55
N THR A 49 -7.71 5.42 12.68
CA THR A 49 -8.90 5.48 13.52
C THR A 49 -9.40 6.91 13.67
N GLY A 50 -10.64 7.04 14.13
CA GLY A 50 -11.24 8.34 14.43
C GLY A 50 -11.55 9.15 13.18
N ASP A 51 -11.53 10.46 13.32
CA ASP A 51 -11.91 11.40 12.26
C ASP A 51 -10.95 11.37 11.06
N ALA A 52 -9.72 10.92 11.28
CA ALA A 52 -8.72 10.81 10.21
C ALA A 52 -9.14 9.79 9.14
N ALA A 53 -9.99 8.81 9.49
CA ALA A 53 -10.49 7.82 8.53
C ALA A 53 -11.30 8.46 7.38
N GLU A 54 -11.94 9.59 7.61
CA GLU A 54 -12.69 10.31 6.58
C GLU A 54 -11.77 10.94 5.53
N ARG A 55 -10.49 11.12 5.87
CA ARG A 55 -9.49 11.74 5.00
C ARG A 55 -8.68 10.71 4.20
N ILE A 56 -9.04 9.43 4.26
CA ILE A 56 -8.30 8.38 3.57
C ILE A 56 -8.11 8.67 2.07
N PRO A 57 -9.14 9.07 1.30
CA PRO A 57 -8.92 9.39 -0.11
C PRO A 57 -7.87 10.48 -0.34
N ALA A 58 -7.88 11.54 0.46
CA ALA A 58 -6.88 12.61 0.37
C ALA A 58 -5.49 12.12 0.79
N LEU A 59 -5.41 11.27 1.81
CA LEU A 59 -4.16 10.67 2.26
C LEU A 59 -3.56 9.75 1.20
N LEU A 60 -4.39 8.98 0.51
CA LEU A 60 -3.94 8.11 -0.58
C LEU A 60 -3.42 8.90 -1.78
N THR A 61 -4.07 10.03 -2.10
CA THR A 61 -3.57 10.94 -3.13
C THR A 61 -2.19 11.47 -2.77
N ARG A 62 -2.02 11.88 -1.53
CA ARG A 62 -0.74 12.36 -1.02
C ARG A 62 0.32 11.25 -1.02
N PHE A 63 -0.07 10.04 -0.64
CA PHE A 63 0.81 8.87 -0.68
C PHE A 63 1.30 8.58 -2.10
N ALA A 64 0.40 8.61 -3.09
CA ALA A 64 0.77 8.40 -4.48
C ALA A 64 1.79 9.44 -4.96
N ARG A 65 1.66 10.69 -4.54
CA ARG A 65 2.62 11.75 -4.86
C ARG A 65 3.98 11.51 -4.21
N GLU A 66 4.00 11.05 -2.96
CA GLU A 66 5.25 10.71 -2.28
C GLU A 66 5.96 9.55 -2.97
N VAL A 67 5.22 8.51 -3.37
CA VAL A 67 5.77 7.39 -4.11
C VAL A 67 6.39 7.88 -5.42
N GLU A 68 5.66 8.66 -6.19
CA GLU A 68 6.14 9.21 -7.45
C GLU A 68 7.42 10.02 -7.27
N ALA A 69 7.46 10.88 -6.24
CA ALA A 69 8.60 11.75 -5.97
C ALA A 69 9.85 10.96 -5.55
N ARG A 70 9.69 9.85 -4.83
CA ARG A 70 10.81 9.09 -4.25
C ARG A 70 11.20 7.86 -5.08
N TRP A 71 10.35 7.43 -6.00
CA TRP A 71 10.54 6.17 -6.73
C TRP A 71 11.36 6.31 -8.00
N HIS A 72 11.69 7.52 -8.42
CA HIS A 72 12.38 7.79 -9.69
C HIS A 72 13.77 7.15 -9.80
N ALA A 73 14.40 6.78 -8.69
CA ALA A 73 15.69 6.09 -8.66
C ALA A 73 15.55 4.56 -8.75
N LEU A 74 14.32 4.04 -8.81
CA LEU A 74 14.03 2.60 -8.86
C LEU A 74 13.52 2.22 -10.24
N PRO A 75 13.56 0.92 -10.62
CA PRO A 75 13.10 0.48 -11.94
C PRO A 75 11.67 0.92 -12.25
N GLU A 76 11.41 1.31 -13.49
CA GLU A 76 10.12 1.85 -13.94
C GLU A 76 8.97 0.85 -13.82
N ASP A 77 9.27 -0.45 -13.96
CA ASP A 77 8.26 -1.51 -13.88
C ASP A 77 7.93 -1.94 -12.45
N THR A 78 8.48 -1.23 -11.47
CA THR A 78 8.19 -1.47 -10.05
C THR A 78 7.33 -0.34 -9.51
N GLY A 79 6.77 -0.53 -8.33
CA GLY A 79 5.95 0.48 -7.70
C GLY A 79 5.25 -0.07 -6.48
N VAL A 80 4.28 0.68 -5.99
CA VAL A 80 3.49 0.31 -4.82
C VAL A 80 2.02 0.23 -5.22
N SER A 81 1.38 -0.89 -4.92
CA SER A 81 -0.07 -1.03 -5.04
C SER A 81 -0.68 -1.02 -3.65
N TYR A 82 -1.89 -0.47 -3.54
CA TYR A 82 -2.59 -0.39 -2.26
C TYR A 82 -4.09 -0.61 -2.44
N GLY A 83 -4.71 -1.07 -1.38
CA GLY A 83 -6.15 -1.15 -1.27
C GLY A 83 -6.56 -0.67 0.11
N TRP A 84 -7.82 -0.31 0.27
CA TRP A 84 -8.33 0.14 1.55
C TRP A 84 -9.78 -0.25 1.74
N ALA A 85 -10.15 -0.33 3.01
CA ALA A 85 -11.52 -0.59 3.43
C ALA A 85 -11.81 0.25 4.66
N CYS A 86 -13.07 0.59 4.86
CA CYS A 86 -13.50 1.41 5.97
C CYS A 86 -14.71 0.77 6.64
N GLY A 87 -14.73 0.83 7.96
CA GLY A 87 -15.85 0.36 8.76
C GLY A 87 -15.98 1.21 10.01
N SER A 88 -17.10 1.12 10.67
CA SER A 88 -17.34 1.85 11.92
C SER A 88 -17.47 0.89 13.09
N CYS A 89 -16.93 1.31 14.23
CA CYS A 89 -17.06 0.62 15.50
C CYS A 89 -17.76 1.55 16.48
N PRO A 90 -18.86 1.09 17.14
CA PRO A 90 -19.47 1.88 18.19
C PRO A 90 -18.48 2.13 19.33
N PRO A 91 -18.55 3.28 20.03
CA PRO A 91 -17.66 3.54 21.17
C PRO A 91 -17.71 2.48 22.26
N GLU A 92 -18.87 1.81 22.41
CA GLU A 92 -19.10 0.77 23.42
C GLU A 92 -18.55 -0.59 23.01
N ARG A 93 -18.19 -0.78 21.74
CA ARG A 93 -17.68 -2.04 21.22
C ARG A 93 -16.37 -1.80 20.49
N PRO A 94 -15.25 -2.16 21.11
CA PRO A 94 -13.96 -2.01 20.44
C PRO A 94 -13.88 -2.90 19.19
N LEU A 95 -12.91 -2.63 18.36
CA LEU A 95 -12.66 -3.42 17.16
C LEU A 95 -12.41 -4.89 17.54
N THR A 96 -13.26 -5.80 17.04
CA THR A 96 -13.09 -7.23 17.26
C THR A 96 -12.14 -7.82 16.23
N GLU A 97 -11.58 -9.00 16.54
CA GLU A 97 -10.72 -9.73 15.61
C GLU A 97 -11.46 -10.07 14.31
N GLU A 98 -12.74 -10.47 14.41
CA GLU A 98 -13.57 -10.78 13.25
C GLU A 98 -13.76 -9.55 12.35
N LYS A 99 -14.02 -8.40 12.93
CA LYS A 99 -14.23 -7.17 12.18
C LYS A 99 -12.93 -6.70 11.52
N PHE A 100 -11.83 -6.80 12.24
CA PHE A 100 -10.50 -6.50 11.71
C PHE A 100 -10.16 -7.40 10.53
N ALA A 101 -10.37 -8.71 10.68
CA ALA A 101 -10.11 -9.68 9.61
C ALA A 101 -10.96 -9.40 8.37
N ARG A 102 -12.21 -9.02 8.57
CA ARG A 102 -13.12 -8.66 7.45
C ARG A 102 -12.66 -7.42 6.71
N LEU A 103 -12.27 -6.38 7.45
CA LEU A 103 -11.74 -5.16 6.85
C LEU A 103 -10.44 -5.41 6.10
N LEU A 104 -9.56 -6.23 6.65
CA LEU A 104 -8.31 -6.60 6.01
C LEU A 104 -8.57 -7.37 4.71
N GLU A 105 -9.53 -8.29 4.71
CA GLU A 105 -9.95 -9.01 3.50
C GLU A 105 -10.49 -8.07 2.42
N GLU A 106 -11.34 -7.11 2.80
CA GLU A 106 -11.86 -6.10 1.88
C GLU A 106 -10.74 -5.24 1.28
N ALA A 107 -9.77 -4.86 2.11
CA ALA A 107 -8.60 -4.09 1.65
C ALA A 107 -7.75 -4.93 0.69
N ASP A 108 -7.56 -6.20 0.96
CA ASP A 108 -6.85 -7.12 0.08
C ASP A 108 -7.54 -7.27 -1.28
N GLN A 109 -8.86 -7.35 -1.31
CA GLN A 109 -9.63 -7.39 -2.55
C GLN A 109 -9.47 -6.10 -3.36
N SER A 110 -9.47 -4.96 -2.68
CA SER A 110 -9.22 -3.65 -3.28
C SER A 110 -7.81 -3.59 -3.89
N LEU A 111 -6.82 -4.09 -3.16
CA LEU A 111 -5.44 -4.18 -3.62
C LEU A 111 -5.31 -5.07 -4.86
N TYR A 112 -5.97 -6.22 -4.85
CA TYR A 112 -5.96 -7.14 -5.98
C TYR A 112 -6.51 -6.47 -7.24
N ARG A 113 -7.62 -5.73 -7.11
CA ARG A 113 -8.19 -4.99 -8.24
C ARG A 113 -7.21 -3.95 -8.80
N MET A 114 -6.51 -3.24 -7.93
CA MET A 114 -5.50 -2.27 -8.37
C MET A 114 -4.37 -2.94 -9.14
N LYS A 115 -3.89 -4.09 -8.68
CA LYS A 115 -2.87 -4.87 -9.37
C LYS A 115 -3.33 -5.34 -10.74
N GLN A 116 -4.59 -5.76 -10.86
CA GLN A 116 -5.17 -6.16 -12.15
C GLN A 116 -5.25 -5.00 -13.13
N LEU A 117 -5.63 -3.82 -12.67
CA LEU A 117 -5.68 -2.61 -13.50
C LEU A 117 -4.29 -2.21 -13.99
N LYS A 118 -3.27 -2.33 -13.15
CA LYS A 118 -1.89 -2.07 -13.56
C LYS A 118 -1.43 -3.04 -14.65
N LYS A 119 -1.72 -4.34 -14.51
CA LYS A 119 -1.37 -5.33 -15.52
C LYS A 119 -2.07 -5.06 -16.85
N ALA A 120 -3.33 -4.68 -16.83
CA ALA A 120 -4.08 -4.31 -18.03
C ALA A 120 -3.47 -3.10 -18.73
N GLY A 121 -3.08 -2.07 -17.96
CA GLY A 121 -2.39 -0.90 -18.49
C GLY A 121 -1.05 -1.23 -19.12
N GLU A 122 -0.25 -2.09 -18.48
CA GLU A 122 1.03 -2.54 -19.00
C GLU A 122 0.86 -3.34 -20.31
N ALA A 123 -0.16 -4.21 -20.36
CA ALA A 123 -0.46 -4.99 -21.57
C ALA A 123 -0.87 -4.08 -22.73
N GLU A 124 -1.69 -3.07 -22.49
CA GLU A 124 -2.09 -2.08 -23.49
C GLU A 124 -0.89 -1.29 -24.01
N GLN A 125 0.02 -0.89 -23.13
CA GLN A 125 1.24 -0.19 -23.51
C GLN A 125 2.18 -1.09 -24.33
N ALA A 126 2.24 -2.38 -24.01
CA ALA A 126 3.08 -3.34 -24.74
C ALA A 126 2.53 -3.63 -26.14
N GLU A 127 1.22 -3.56 -26.33
CA GLU A 127 0.57 -3.74 -27.63
C GLU A 127 0.62 -2.49 -28.52
N GLY A 128 0.78 -1.34 -27.87
CA GLY A 128 0.87 -0.04 -28.55
C GLY A 128 2.26 0.27 -28.99
#